data_2dfc83baaac878118a422689e978e8d7
#
_entry.id   2dfc83baaac878118a422689e978e8d7
#
_cell.length_a   1.000
_cell.length_b   1.000
_cell.length_c   1.000
_cell.angle_alpha   90.00
_cell.angle_beta   90.00
_cell.angle_gamma   90.00
#
_symmetry.space_group_name_H-M   'P 1'
#
loop_
_entity.id
_entity.type
_entity.pdbx_description
1 polymer ?
#
loop_
_entity_poly.entity_id
_entity_poly.type
_entity_poly.pdbx_seq_one_letter_code
_entity_poly.pdbx_strand_id
1 'polypeptide(L)'
;CSLAEAEADTFAGDIGFLSHKDPVSILTFTKVPKGLSGGVTLLGIAGSAVGAMLISTLFIGTYYLSLPVFALIASSGVIGALLDSLLGASVQVHYRDSSGCLTEHRYDSEGRENERARGIPFIDNDMVNMISGLFSGTIGAVFAYIIS
;
A
#
# COMPACT_ATOMS: atom_id res chain seq x y z
N CYS A 1 5.84 -12.31 5.10
CA CYS A 1 4.81 -11.72 4.20
C CYS A 1 4.49 -10.27 4.60
N SER A 2 4.12 -9.95 5.87
CA SER A 2 3.82 -8.56 6.28
C SER A 2 4.97 -7.57 6.01
N LEU A 3 6.23 -7.93 6.28
CA LEU A 3 7.38 -7.08 5.95
C LEU A 3 7.53 -6.87 4.43
N ALA A 4 7.22 -7.89 3.64
CA ALA A 4 7.27 -7.77 2.18
C ALA A 4 6.15 -6.87 1.64
N GLU A 5 5.01 -6.87 2.31
CA GLU A 5 3.92 -5.95 2.02
C GLU A 5 4.30 -4.50 2.36
N ALA A 6 4.79 -4.24 3.58
CA ALA A 6 5.19 -2.91 3.99
C ALA A 6 6.26 -2.29 3.08
N GLU A 7 7.25 -3.10 2.66
CA GLU A 7 8.28 -2.65 1.72
C GLU A 7 7.71 -2.47 0.30
N ALA A 8 6.79 -3.35 -0.12
CA ALA A 8 6.13 -3.23 -1.41
C ALA A 8 5.30 -1.95 -1.49
N ASP A 9 4.56 -1.60 -0.45
CA ASP A 9 3.76 -0.39 -0.39
C ASP A 9 4.64 0.87 -0.38
N THR A 10 5.69 0.89 0.44
CA THR A 10 6.68 1.98 0.47
C THR A 10 7.27 2.23 -0.92
N PHE A 11 7.75 1.17 -1.59
CA PHE A 11 8.32 1.29 -2.93
C PHE A 11 7.27 1.67 -3.98
N ALA A 12 6.02 1.22 -3.82
CA ALA A 12 4.92 1.64 -4.70
C ALA A 12 4.70 3.16 -4.63
N GLY A 13 4.70 3.73 -3.43
CA GLY A 13 4.55 5.17 -3.21
C GLY A 13 5.74 5.95 -3.77
N ASP A 14 6.95 5.63 -3.32
CA ASP A 14 8.16 6.38 -3.64
C ASP A 14 8.50 6.33 -5.14
N ILE A 15 8.51 5.12 -5.71
CA ILE A 15 8.80 4.93 -7.14
C ILE A 15 7.63 5.42 -7.99
N GLY A 16 6.39 5.21 -7.52
CA GLY A 16 5.17 5.69 -8.16
C GLY A 16 5.13 7.22 -8.28
N PHE A 17 5.65 7.93 -7.27
CA PHE A 17 5.75 9.39 -7.27
C PHE A 17 6.65 9.93 -8.41
N LEU A 18 7.67 9.15 -8.80
CA LEU A 18 8.56 9.49 -9.93
C LEU A 18 7.89 9.32 -11.30
N SER A 19 6.69 8.73 -11.35
CA SER A 19 5.96 8.57 -12.61
C SER A 19 5.67 9.91 -13.27
N HIS A 20 5.92 10.01 -14.57
CA HIS A 20 5.52 11.18 -15.39
C HIS A 20 4.00 11.21 -15.64
N LYS A 21 3.30 10.09 -15.45
CA LYS A 21 1.83 9.99 -15.58
C LYS A 21 1.17 10.22 -14.24
N ASP A 22 0.02 10.90 -14.27
CA ASP A 22 -0.82 11.04 -13.10
C ASP A 22 -1.29 9.67 -12.59
N PRO A 23 -1.32 9.45 -11.27
CA PRO A 23 -1.90 8.23 -10.72
C PRO A 23 -3.39 8.16 -11.02
N VAL A 24 -3.90 6.94 -11.09
CA VAL A 24 -5.33 6.67 -11.23
C VAL A 24 -5.83 5.95 -10.00
N SER A 25 -7.03 6.28 -9.55
CA SER A 25 -7.70 5.55 -8.47
C SER A 25 -7.88 4.09 -8.89
N ILE A 26 -7.46 3.15 -8.05
CA ILE A 26 -7.62 1.71 -8.29
C ILE A 26 -9.09 1.29 -8.40
N LEU A 27 -10.02 2.06 -7.82
CA LEU A 27 -11.46 1.78 -7.85
C LEU A 27 -12.16 2.38 -9.07
N THR A 28 -11.89 3.65 -9.36
CA THR A 28 -12.69 4.40 -10.34
C THR A 28 -11.97 4.60 -11.66
N PHE A 29 -10.68 4.26 -11.72
CA PHE A 29 -9.79 4.50 -12.88
C PHE A 29 -9.74 5.96 -13.33
N THR A 30 -10.13 6.88 -12.45
CA THR A 30 -10.02 8.33 -12.66
C THR A 30 -8.71 8.86 -12.10
N LYS A 31 -8.19 9.93 -12.70
CA LYS A 31 -6.96 10.59 -12.21
C LYS A 31 -7.18 11.13 -10.80
N VAL A 32 -6.18 10.96 -9.95
CA VAL A 32 -6.15 11.48 -8.60
C VAL A 32 -4.84 12.25 -8.36
N PRO A 33 -4.80 13.14 -7.36
CA PRO A 33 -3.57 13.84 -6.98
C PRO A 33 -2.46 12.85 -6.62
N LYS A 34 -1.20 13.20 -6.95
CA LYS A 34 -0.04 12.43 -6.50
C LYS A 34 0.05 12.46 -4.98
N GLY A 35 0.39 11.30 -4.40
CA GLY A 35 0.51 11.13 -2.96
C GLY A 35 -0.82 10.89 -2.23
N LEU A 36 -1.93 10.73 -2.95
CA LEU A 36 -3.21 10.36 -2.36
C LEU A 36 -3.34 8.83 -2.35
N SER A 37 -3.65 8.25 -1.19
CA SER A 37 -3.87 6.80 -1.03
C SER A 37 -4.96 6.27 -1.97
N GLY A 38 -4.70 5.10 -2.51
CA GLY A 38 -5.55 4.48 -3.53
C GLY A 38 -5.27 4.95 -4.95
N GLY A 39 -4.31 5.87 -5.14
CA GLY A 39 -3.80 6.25 -6.45
C GLY A 39 -2.66 5.33 -6.88
N VAL A 40 -2.81 4.63 -8.00
CA VAL A 40 -1.81 3.70 -8.53
C VAL A 40 -1.21 4.18 -9.84
N THR A 41 0.05 3.86 -10.07
CA THR A 41 0.76 4.04 -11.35
C THR A 41 1.39 2.73 -11.77
N LEU A 42 1.61 2.50 -13.05
CA LEU A 42 2.35 1.32 -13.52
C LEU A 42 3.77 1.27 -12.94
N LEU A 43 4.39 2.43 -12.78
CA LEU A 43 5.72 2.52 -12.19
C LEU A 43 5.69 2.16 -10.69
N GLY A 44 4.64 2.57 -9.96
CA GLY A 44 4.42 2.19 -8.56
C GLY A 44 4.19 0.69 -8.41
N ILE A 45 3.37 0.08 -9.28
CA ILE A 45 3.16 -1.39 -9.28
C ILE A 45 4.49 -2.14 -9.54
N ALA A 46 5.31 -1.65 -10.47
CA ALA A 46 6.65 -2.21 -10.67
C ALA A 46 7.53 -2.02 -9.43
N GLY A 47 7.44 -0.87 -8.78
CA GLY A 47 8.12 -0.57 -7.50
C GLY A 47 7.70 -1.55 -6.41
N SER A 48 6.40 -1.81 -6.24
CA SER A 48 5.92 -2.77 -5.24
C SER A 48 6.50 -4.18 -5.45
N ALA A 49 6.61 -4.61 -6.70
CA ALA A 49 7.26 -5.89 -7.01
C ALA A 49 8.73 -5.91 -6.62
N VAL A 50 9.46 -4.82 -6.84
CA VAL A 50 10.88 -4.69 -6.45
C VAL A 50 11.01 -4.74 -4.92
N GLY A 51 10.21 -3.99 -4.16
CA GLY A 51 10.21 -3.99 -2.69
C GLY A 51 9.90 -5.37 -2.11
N ALA A 52 8.85 -6.03 -2.61
CA ALA A 52 8.48 -7.38 -2.20
C ALA A 52 9.59 -8.42 -2.50
N MET A 53 10.21 -8.35 -3.68
CA MET A 53 11.31 -9.24 -4.06
C MET A 53 12.56 -8.98 -3.23
N LEU A 54 12.84 -7.75 -2.83
CA LEU A 54 13.97 -7.41 -1.95
C LEU A 54 13.84 -8.16 -0.62
N ILE A 55 12.70 -8.03 0.06
CA ILE A 55 12.44 -8.74 1.31
C ILE A 55 12.47 -10.26 1.13
N SER A 56 11.87 -10.77 0.04
CA SER A 56 11.87 -12.20 -0.26
C SER A 56 13.29 -12.75 -0.43
N THR A 57 14.16 -12.01 -1.12
CA THR A 57 15.56 -12.38 -1.32
C THR A 57 16.33 -12.42 0.00
N LEU A 58 16.12 -11.43 0.88
CA LEU A 58 16.73 -11.41 2.21
C LEU A 58 16.31 -12.63 3.04
N PHE A 59 15.03 -12.98 3.01
CA PHE A 59 14.51 -14.13 3.75
C PHE A 59 15.08 -15.46 3.25
N ILE A 60 15.04 -15.73 1.94
CA ILE A 60 15.58 -16.99 1.42
C ILE A 60 17.10 -17.08 1.60
N GLY A 61 17.81 -15.96 1.50
CA GLY A 61 19.25 -15.92 1.73
C GLY A 61 19.63 -16.20 3.20
N THR A 62 18.82 -15.72 4.15
CA THR A 62 19.06 -15.89 5.58
C THR A 62 18.66 -17.28 6.09
N TYR A 63 17.53 -17.83 5.59
CA TYR A 63 16.94 -19.07 6.11
C TYR A 63 17.05 -20.26 5.16
N TYR A 64 17.77 -20.13 4.04
CA TYR A 64 17.95 -21.16 3.01
C TYR A 64 16.63 -21.75 2.51
N LEU A 65 15.62 -20.88 2.36
CA LEU A 65 14.28 -21.28 1.94
C LEU A 65 14.20 -21.56 0.43
N SER A 66 13.16 -22.29 0.04
CA SER A 66 12.98 -22.71 -1.35
C SER A 66 12.38 -21.61 -2.24
N LEU A 67 12.52 -21.76 -3.56
CA LEU A 67 11.94 -20.84 -4.55
C LEU A 67 10.41 -20.67 -4.42
N PRO A 68 9.60 -21.72 -4.12
CA PRO A 68 8.17 -21.52 -3.84
C PRO A 68 7.91 -20.57 -2.66
N VAL A 69 8.73 -20.61 -1.60
CA VAL A 69 8.60 -19.68 -0.46
C VAL A 69 8.97 -18.26 -0.87
N PHE A 70 9.99 -18.08 -1.70
CA PHE A 70 10.29 -16.78 -2.30
C PHE A 70 9.07 -16.22 -3.06
N ALA A 71 8.50 -17.01 -3.96
CA ALA A 71 7.36 -16.61 -4.76
C ALA A 71 6.14 -16.27 -3.90
N LEU A 72 5.91 -17.04 -2.82
CA LEU A 72 4.86 -16.76 -1.84
C LEU A 72 5.07 -15.41 -1.16
N ILE A 73 6.26 -15.15 -0.61
CA ILE A 73 6.55 -13.91 0.12
C ILE A 73 6.42 -12.71 -0.83
N ALA A 74 6.99 -12.81 -2.04
CA ALA A 74 6.94 -11.75 -3.04
C ALA A 74 5.50 -11.46 -3.49
N SER A 75 4.75 -12.51 -3.84
CA SER A 75 3.36 -12.32 -4.31
C SER A 75 2.44 -11.81 -3.19
N SER A 76 2.57 -12.31 -1.96
CA SER A 76 1.77 -11.80 -0.82
C SER A 76 2.08 -10.34 -0.51
N GLY A 77 3.34 -9.90 -0.67
CA GLY A 77 3.73 -8.49 -0.53
C GLY A 77 3.03 -7.61 -1.56
N VAL A 78 3.11 -7.96 -2.84
CA VAL A 78 2.45 -7.20 -3.91
C VAL A 78 0.93 -7.19 -3.76
N ILE A 79 0.32 -8.34 -3.45
CA ILE A 79 -1.13 -8.44 -3.23
C ILE A 79 -1.56 -7.57 -2.05
N GLY A 80 -0.78 -7.56 -0.96
CA GLY A 80 -1.04 -6.72 0.20
C GLY A 80 -0.95 -5.23 -0.11
N ALA A 81 0.06 -4.78 -0.86
CA ALA A 81 0.18 -3.38 -1.30
C ALA A 81 -0.97 -2.96 -2.24
N LEU A 82 -1.46 -3.87 -3.07
CA LEU A 82 -2.67 -3.61 -3.88
C LEU A 82 -3.93 -3.53 -3.01
N LEU A 83 -4.03 -4.36 -1.95
CA LEU A 83 -5.12 -4.27 -0.98
C LEU A 83 -5.05 -2.95 -0.21
N ASP A 84 -3.85 -2.50 0.18
CA ASP A 84 -3.63 -1.19 0.80
C ASP A 84 -4.19 -0.07 -0.08
N SER A 85 -3.78 -0.03 -1.35
CA SER A 85 -4.31 0.93 -2.33
C SER A 85 -5.83 0.83 -2.49
N LEU A 86 -6.40 -0.37 -2.44
CA LEU A 86 -7.85 -0.59 -2.52
C LEU A 86 -8.58 -0.05 -1.29
N LEU A 87 -8.07 -0.31 -0.10
CA LEU A 87 -8.60 0.22 1.16
C LEU A 87 -8.44 1.74 1.24
N GLY A 88 -7.29 2.26 0.82
CA GLY A 88 -7.03 3.69 0.70
C GLY A 88 -8.02 4.40 -0.21
N ALA A 89 -8.36 3.80 -1.35
CA ALA A 89 -9.35 4.35 -2.25
C ALA A 89 -10.79 4.25 -1.73
N SER A 90 -11.13 3.23 -0.90
CA SER A 90 -12.50 2.90 -0.53
C SER A 90 -12.91 3.42 0.84
N VAL A 91 -12.16 3.08 1.89
CA VAL A 91 -12.58 3.28 3.30
C VAL A 91 -11.74 4.27 4.07
N GLN A 92 -10.52 4.57 3.62
CA GLN A 92 -9.63 5.51 4.29
C GLN A 92 -10.25 6.91 4.36
N VAL A 93 -10.09 7.57 5.51
CA VAL A 93 -10.54 8.95 5.68
C VAL A 93 -9.71 9.90 4.83
N HIS A 94 -10.39 10.78 4.10
CA HIS A 94 -9.77 11.88 3.36
C HIS A 94 -10.43 13.19 3.74
N TYR A 95 -9.65 14.24 3.69
CA TYR A 95 -10.05 15.59 4.01
C TYR A 95 -9.94 16.48 2.76
N ARG A 96 -10.52 17.65 2.85
CA ARG A 96 -10.43 18.72 1.84
C ARG A 96 -9.72 19.91 2.47
N ASP A 97 -8.61 20.30 1.87
CA ASP A 97 -7.87 21.47 2.33
C ASP A 97 -8.55 22.78 1.93
N SER A 98 -8.00 23.91 2.37
CA SER A 98 -8.51 25.25 2.08
C SER A 98 -8.52 25.62 0.59
N SER A 99 -7.75 24.91 -0.25
CA SER A 99 -7.73 25.06 -1.71
C SER A 99 -8.78 24.18 -2.41
N GLY A 100 -9.49 23.33 -1.66
CA GLY A 100 -10.45 22.38 -2.18
C GLY A 100 -9.86 21.04 -2.66
N CYS A 101 -8.54 20.83 -2.51
CA CYS A 101 -7.86 19.60 -2.88
C CYS A 101 -8.07 18.51 -1.83
N LEU A 102 -8.13 17.25 -2.28
CA LEU A 102 -8.14 16.09 -1.37
C LEU A 102 -6.76 15.89 -0.75
N THR A 103 -6.75 15.65 0.56
CA THR A 103 -5.56 15.38 1.38
C THR A 103 -5.88 14.31 2.42
N GLU A 104 -4.85 13.67 2.96
CA GLU A 104 -4.96 12.71 4.07
C GLU A 104 -4.75 13.38 5.43
N HIS A 105 -4.26 14.62 5.42
CA HIS A 105 -3.99 15.36 6.65
C HIS A 105 -5.26 15.97 7.22
N ARG A 106 -5.54 15.64 8.50
CA ARG A 106 -6.65 16.24 9.24
C ARG A 106 -6.45 17.71 9.50
N TYR A 107 -5.20 18.15 9.66
CA TYR A 107 -4.84 19.54 9.92
C TYR A 107 -3.92 20.07 8.81
N ASP A 108 -4.07 21.34 8.47
CA ASP A 108 -3.17 22.03 7.54
C ASP A 108 -1.87 22.46 8.24
N SER A 109 -0.95 23.07 7.48
CA SER A 109 0.33 23.57 7.99
C SER A 109 0.20 24.69 9.05
N GLU A 110 -0.98 25.32 9.16
CA GLU A 110 -1.29 26.36 10.14
C GLU A 110 -2.05 25.81 11.36
N GLY A 111 -2.30 24.49 11.41
CA GLY A 111 -3.00 23.82 12.50
C GLY A 111 -4.53 23.95 12.44
N ARG A 112 -5.09 24.41 11.33
CA ARG A 112 -6.56 24.46 11.12
C ARG A 112 -7.06 23.10 10.66
N GLU A 113 -8.23 22.70 11.16
CA GLU A 113 -8.84 21.42 10.80
C GLU A 113 -9.43 21.48 9.39
N ASN A 114 -9.05 20.52 8.55
CA ASN A 114 -9.58 20.33 7.23
C ASN A 114 -10.96 19.65 7.29
N GLU A 115 -11.84 19.97 6.35
CA GLU A 115 -13.16 19.36 6.27
C GLU A 115 -13.06 17.91 5.81
N ARG A 116 -13.74 16.99 6.51
CA ARG A 116 -13.80 15.59 6.09
C ARG A 116 -14.57 15.44 4.78
N ALA A 117 -13.91 14.93 3.76
CA ALA A 117 -14.47 14.75 2.42
C ALA A 117 -15.12 13.38 2.23
N ARG A 118 -14.48 12.30 2.73
CA ARG A 118 -14.99 10.92 2.59
C ARG A 118 -14.30 9.97 3.57
N GLY A 119 -14.70 8.71 3.54
CA GLY A 119 -14.10 7.64 4.34
C GLY A 119 -14.62 7.53 5.77
N ILE A 120 -14.11 6.56 6.48
CA ILE A 120 -14.48 6.25 7.86
C ILE A 120 -13.52 6.98 8.81
N PRO A 121 -14.00 7.79 9.78
CA PRO A 121 -13.16 8.74 10.53
C PRO A 121 -11.97 8.15 11.28
N PHE A 122 -12.02 6.87 11.65
CA PHE A 122 -10.97 6.18 12.41
C PHE A 122 -10.11 5.25 11.52
N ILE A 123 -10.41 5.17 10.22
CA ILE A 123 -9.58 4.44 9.25
C ILE A 123 -8.70 5.46 8.53
N ASP A 124 -7.56 5.73 9.11
CA ASP A 124 -6.47 6.51 8.52
C ASP A 124 -5.49 5.61 7.76
N ASN A 125 -4.40 6.19 7.26
CA ASN A 125 -3.37 5.46 6.55
C ASN A 125 -2.70 4.38 7.42
N ASP A 126 -2.49 4.63 8.70
CA ASP A 126 -1.86 3.67 9.61
C ASP A 126 -2.74 2.44 9.80
N MET A 127 -4.06 2.64 9.92
CA MET A 127 -5.03 1.54 10.00
C MET A 127 -5.10 0.74 8.72
N VAL A 128 -5.01 1.37 7.56
CA VAL A 128 -4.99 0.70 6.26
C VAL A 128 -3.73 -0.17 6.15
N ASN A 129 -2.55 0.38 6.43
CA ASN A 129 -1.28 -0.36 6.43
C ASN A 129 -1.30 -1.54 7.43
N MET A 130 -1.89 -1.36 8.60
CA MET A 130 -2.02 -2.44 9.56
C MET A 130 -2.92 -3.58 9.03
N ILE A 131 -4.04 -3.25 8.41
CA ILE A 131 -4.96 -4.25 7.86
C ILE A 131 -4.33 -5.00 6.69
N SER A 132 -3.70 -4.32 5.76
CA SER A 132 -3.03 -4.92 4.60
C SER A 132 -1.82 -5.78 5.02
N GLY A 133 -1.05 -5.34 6.01
CA GLY A 133 0.04 -6.11 6.61
C GLY A 133 -0.43 -7.37 7.32
N LEU A 134 -1.52 -7.30 8.10
CA LEU A 134 -2.13 -8.47 8.75
C LEU A 134 -2.69 -9.46 7.72
N PHE A 135 -3.30 -8.97 6.65
CA PHE A 135 -3.78 -9.81 5.56
C PHE A 135 -2.64 -10.58 4.90
N SER A 136 -1.55 -9.90 4.52
CA SER A 136 -0.36 -10.52 3.94
C SER A 136 0.29 -11.52 4.89
N GLY A 137 0.37 -11.20 6.19
CA GLY A 137 0.85 -12.12 7.22
C GLY A 137 0.00 -13.37 7.34
N THR A 138 -1.31 -13.23 7.24
CA THR A 138 -2.26 -14.35 7.29
C THR A 138 -2.10 -15.28 6.09
N ILE A 139 -1.91 -14.74 4.88
CA ILE A 139 -1.59 -15.55 3.69
C ILE A 139 -0.36 -16.42 3.96
N GLY A 140 0.71 -15.81 4.50
CA GLY A 140 1.94 -16.54 4.82
C GLY A 140 1.73 -17.64 5.87
N ALA A 141 0.97 -17.35 6.93
CA ALA A 141 0.68 -18.32 8.00
C ALA A 141 -0.16 -19.51 7.50
N VAL A 142 -1.21 -19.23 6.72
CA VAL A 142 -2.06 -20.28 6.12
C VAL A 142 -1.24 -21.17 5.18
N PHE A 143 -0.40 -20.58 4.34
CA PHE A 143 0.47 -21.36 3.47
C PHE A 143 1.46 -22.22 4.25
N ALA A 144 2.11 -21.67 5.27
CA ALA A 144 3.03 -22.43 6.12
C ALA A 144 2.32 -23.62 6.79
N TYR A 145 1.08 -23.44 7.21
CA TYR A 145 0.27 -24.53 7.80
C TYR A 145 -0.09 -25.62 6.78
N ILE A 146 -0.36 -25.26 5.51
CA ILE A 146 -0.73 -26.23 4.48
C ILE A 146 0.45 -27.11 4.06
N ILE A 147 1.68 -26.58 4.11
CA ILE A 147 2.88 -27.29 3.65
C ILE A 147 3.67 -27.97 4.79
N SER A 148 3.28 -27.79 6.06
CA SER A 148 3.84 -28.46 7.22
C SER A 148 3.24 -29.84 7.41
#